data_71a177f4be686ba1ecb334120c273c43
#
_entry.id   71a177f4be686ba1ecb334120c273c43
#
_cell.length_a   1.000
_cell.length_b   1.000
_cell.length_c   1.000
_cell.angle_alpha   90.00
_cell.angle_beta   90.00
_cell.angle_gamma   90.00
#
_symmetry.space_group_name_H-M   'P 1'
#
loop_
_entity.id
_entity.type
_entity.pdbx_description
1 polymer ?
#
loop_
_entity_poly.entity_id
_entity_poly.type
_entity_poly.pdbx_seq_one_letter_code
_entity_poly.pdbx_strand_id
1 'polypeptide(L)'
;LYAAYDFLEEQFGFEVYAADETYIESTENAKLKNFDVTEEPDFEGRDVDDVSYRYGNATFAARKRLRGVNTSFSAAQGEGSVWSPTLFCHSTHILLRPALYMSEHRDWFSTNGLDICYGTGIEDSESGAAMRAALTENLKRYIEIAPTAKYFMIGLEDNSGSCSCDKCAAANEKYGGEYARMSGTMLVFVNKIAREIKTWLENTYPARAEQVKIGMFAYQDSEQPPVTLNRETGEYAFSPEVKPEENVFIRLAPLSSVYSKSLFDETANRNIRETILGWSAMGAKLSVWSYNCPFGAY
;
A
#
# COMPACT_ATOMS: atom_id res chain seq x y z
N LEU A 1 7.35 8.89 22.72
CA LEU A 1 8.72 8.77 22.20
C LEU A 1 9.06 9.93 21.26
N TYR A 2 8.27 10.20 20.23
CA TYR A 2 8.56 11.22 19.22
C TYR A 2 8.58 12.63 19.84
N ALA A 3 7.60 12.98 20.66
CA ALA A 3 7.60 14.26 21.38
C ALA A 3 8.87 14.49 22.24
N ALA A 4 9.51 13.43 22.73
CA ALA A 4 10.78 13.55 23.44
C ALA A 4 11.93 13.90 22.48
N TYR A 5 11.93 13.36 21.28
CA TYR A 5 12.94 13.75 20.27
C TYR A 5 12.69 15.15 19.76
N ASP A 6 11.43 15.54 19.51
CA ASP A 6 11.07 16.89 19.10
C ASP A 6 11.53 17.91 20.15
N PHE A 7 11.30 17.61 21.44
CA PHE A 7 11.79 18.44 22.54
C PHE A 7 13.32 18.57 22.55
N LEU A 8 14.07 17.46 22.34
CA LEU A 8 15.52 17.51 22.30
C LEU A 8 16.06 18.30 21.10
N GLU A 9 15.44 18.14 19.94
CA GLU A 9 15.79 18.86 18.72
C GLU A 9 15.55 20.36 18.90
N GLU A 10 14.37 20.77 19.33
CA GLU A 10 13.97 22.17 19.47
C GLU A 10 14.66 22.88 20.67
N GLN A 11 14.85 22.16 21.77
CA GLN A 11 15.40 22.76 22.98
C GLN A 11 16.92 22.79 22.97
N PHE A 12 17.57 21.76 22.44
CA PHE A 12 19.01 21.53 22.60
C PHE A 12 19.77 21.38 21.27
N GLY A 13 19.11 21.58 20.13
CA GLY A 13 19.74 21.39 18.83
C GLY A 13 20.24 19.94 18.63
N PHE A 14 19.51 18.96 19.17
CA PHE A 14 19.87 17.55 19.00
C PHE A 14 19.63 17.12 17.56
N GLU A 15 20.66 16.62 16.90
CA GLU A 15 20.61 16.15 15.54
C GLU A 15 21.12 14.72 15.44
N VAL A 16 20.53 13.94 14.53
CA VAL A 16 20.93 12.56 14.24
C VAL A 16 21.24 12.45 12.75
N TYR A 17 22.52 12.36 12.41
CA TYR A 17 22.97 12.32 11.01
C TYR A 17 23.10 10.89 10.48
N ALA A 18 23.54 9.96 11.31
CA ALA A 18 23.67 8.55 11.00
C ALA A 18 23.35 7.69 12.24
N ALA A 19 23.35 6.37 12.08
CA ALA A 19 23.06 5.43 13.17
C ALA A 19 24.02 5.58 14.36
N ASP A 20 25.26 5.95 14.09
CA ASP A 20 26.37 6.12 15.02
C ASP A 20 26.83 7.59 15.16
N GLU A 21 26.16 8.53 14.49
CA GLU A 21 26.52 9.93 14.51
C GLU A 21 25.37 10.80 14.98
N THR A 22 25.56 11.41 16.13
CA THR A 22 24.64 12.37 16.72
C THR A 22 25.38 13.65 17.12
N TYR A 23 24.66 14.75 17.07
CA TYR A 23 25.17 16.06 17.48
C TYR A 23 24.22 16.67 18.52
N ILE A 24 24.73 17.41 19.46
CA ILE A 24 23.98 18.23 20.39
C ILE A 24 24.75 19.53 20.62
N GLU A 25 24.06 20.65 20.56
CA GLU A 25 24.69 21.93 20.87
C GLU A 25 25.10 22.02 22.35
N SER A 26 26.22 22.66 22.62
CA SER A 26 26.65 22.95 23.99
C SER A 26 25.71 23.97 24.61
N THR A 27 25.04 23.58 25.69
CA THR A 27 23.99 24.40 26.33
C THR A 27 24.32 24.71 27.78
N GLU A 28 25.50 25.35 28.04
CA GLU A 28 25.93 25.67 29.41
C GLU A 28 24.93 26.55 30.19
N ASN A 29 24.04 27.25 29.50
CA ASN A 29 23.03 28.14 30.08
C ASN A 29 21.67 28.00 29.37
N ALA A 30 21.24 26.80 29.04
CA ALA A 30 19.99 26.58 28.36
C ALA A 30 18.79 27.10 29.18
N LYS A 31 18.05 28.03 28.62
CA LYS A 31 16.73 28.40 29.14
C LYS A 31 15.68 27.55 28.45
N LEU A 32 14.79 26.95 29.23
CA LEU A 32 13.65 26.22 28.66
C LEU A 32 12.80 27.15 27.80
N LYS A 33 12.61 26.78 26.55
CA LYS A 33 11.65 27.41 25.67
C LYS A 33 10.23 26.97 26.10
N ASN A 34 9.24 27.80 25.82
CA ASN A 34 7.86 27.40 26.02
C ASN A 34 7.39 26.61 24.79
N PHE A 35 6.91 25.39 25.03
CA PHE A 35 6.39 24.51 23.98
C PHE A 35 4.90 24.28 24.20
N ASP A 36 4.13 24.53 23.17
CA ASP A 36 2.73 24.13 23.05
C ASP A 36 2.52 23.73 21.59
N VAL A 37 3.09 22.56 21.23
CA VAL A 37 3.15 22.06 19.86
C VAL A 37 2.46 20.70 19.81
N THR A 38 1.52 20.56 18.89
CA THR A 38 0.91 19.29 18.51
C THR A 38 1.25 19.01 17.07
N GLU A 39 1.94 17.91 16.81
CA GLU A 39 2.26 17.42 15.47
C GLU A 39 1.53 16.11 15.20
N GLU A 40 0.87 16.05 14.08
CA GLU A 40 0.24 14.83 13.56
C GLU A 40 0.82 14.53 12.16
N PRO A 41 1.39 13.33 11.94
CA PRO A 41 1.95 13.02 10.64
C PRO A 41 0.84 12.75 9.61
N ASP A 42 1.01 13.25 8.39
CA ASP A 42 0.09 12.99 7.27
C ASP A 42 0.02 11.49 6.90
N PHE A 43 1.08 10.73 7.18
CA PHE A 43 1.15 9.30 6.93
C PHE A 43 1.41 8.53 8.23
N GLU A 44 0.51 7.61 8.59
CA GLU A 44 0.68 6.74 9.75
C GLU A 44 1.88 5.79 9.59
N GLY A 45 2.04 5.20 8.41
CA GLY A 45 3.17 4.34 8.07
C GLY A 45 4.22 5.09 7.26
N ARG A 46 5.45 5.14 7.77
CA ARG A 46 6.61 5.75 7.10
C ARG A 46 7.76 4.77 7.16
N ASP A 47 8.30 4.41 6.01
CA ASP A 47 9.39 3.45 5.90
C ASP A 47 10.41 3.90 4.86
N VAL A 48 11.67 3.53 5.06
CA VAL A 48 12.74 3.68 4.09
C VAL A 48 13.43 2.35 3.94
N ASP A 49 13.41 1.80 2.72
CA ASP A 49 14.03 0.54 2.40
C ASP A 49 15.53 0.71 2.10
N ASP A 50 16.30 1.03 3.14
CA ASP A 50 17.74 1.22 3.08
C ASP A 50 18.45 0.51 4.25
N VAL A 51 19.66 0.02 4.01
CA VAL A 51 20.45 -0.70 5.01
C VAL A 51 20.72 0.14 6.26
N SER A 52 20.79 1.47 6.13
CA SER A 52 21.02 2.40 7.26
C SER A 52 19.89 2.37 8.28
N TYR A 53 18.69 1.95 7.87
CA TYR A 53 17.50 1.88 8.72
C TYR A 53 17.08 0.45 9.07
N ARG A 54 17.69 -0.56 8.41
CA ARG A 54 17.43 -1.99 8.63
C ARG A 54 18.44 -2.62 9.59
N TYR A 55 18.26 -3.89 9.90
CA TYR A 55 19.26 -4.80 10.47
C TYR A 55 19.96 -4.29 11.74
N GLY A 56 19.19 -3.88 12.74
CA GLY A 56 19.73 -3.48 14.03
C GLY A 56 19.76 -1.97 14.26
N ASN A 57 19.42 -1.16 13.28
CA ASN A 57 19.38 0.29 13.39
C ASN A 57 18.00 0.83 13.83
N ALA A 58 17.24 0.05 14.59
CA ALA A 58 15.90 0.42 15.04
C ALA A 58 15.87 1.74 15.83
N THR A 59 16.92 2.02 16.62
CA THR A 59 17.03 3.31 17.34
C THR A 59 17.17 4.47 16.37
N PHE A 60 17.98 4.34 15.32
CA PHE A 60 18.12 5.36 14.29
C PHE A 60 16.81 5.59 13.54
N ALA A 61 16.16 4.51 13.10
CA ALA A 61 14.84 4.57 12.46
C ALA A 61 13.80 5.26 13.34
N ALA A 62 13.73 4.91 14.64
CA ALA A 62 12.82 5.54 15.59
C ALA A 62 13.10 7.03 15.78
N ARG A 63 14.38 7.43 15.85
CA ARG A 63 14.79 8.84 15.93
C ARG A 63 14.40 9.64 14.68
N LYS A 64 14.41 8.99 13.51
CA LYS A 64 13.91 9.57 12.26
C LYS A 64 12.40 9.40 12.06
N ARG A 65 11.67 8.96 13.08
CA ARG A 65 10.22 8.74 13.10
C ARG A 65 9.74 7.75 12.03
N LEU A 66 10.62 6.81 11.65
CA LEU A 66 10.31 5.73 10.69
C LEU A 66 9.80 4.50 11.43
N ARG A 67 8.88 3.76 10.82
CA ARG A 67 8.29 2.52 11.32
C ARG A 67 8.13 1.52 10.18
N GLY A 68 9.25 0.94 9.77
CA GLY A 68 9.31 0.01 8.66
C GLY A 68 8.96 -1.43 9.00
N VAL A 69 8.59 -2.19 7.97
CA VAL A 69 8.31 -3.64 8.08
C VAL A 69 9.58 -4.45 8.31
N ASN A 70 10.71 -3.94 7.86
CA ASN A 70 12.01 -4.63 7.94
C ASN A 70 12.81 -4.28 9.19
N THR A 71 12.24 -3.51 10.12
CA THR A 71 12.89 -3.06 11.34
C THR A 71 12.11 -3.58 12.55
N SER A 72 12.77 -4.36 13.40
CA SER A 72 12.20 -4.82 14.67
C SER A 72 12.36 -3.74 15.73
N PHE A 73 11.25 -3.16 16.17
CA PHE A 73 11.20 -2.17 17.23
C PHE A 73 10.91 -2.82 18.60
N SER A 74 11.64 -2.41 19.63
CA SER A 74 11.32 -2.74 21.00
C SER A 74 10.19 -1.87 21.56
N ALA A 75 9.64 -2.23 22.71
CA ALA A 75 8.64 -1.41 23.41
C ALA A 75 9.14 0.02 23.70
N ALA A 76 10.43 0.19 24.03
CA ALA A 76 11.04 1.50 24.24
C ALA A 76 11.13 2.35 22.96
N GLN A 77 11.06 1.74 21.79
CA GLN A 77 11.08 2.38 20.48
C GLN A 77 9.67 2.53 19.88
N GLY A 78 8.63 2.18 20.64
CA GLY A 78 7.23 2.32 20.26
C GLY A 78 6.63 1.14 19.51
N GLU A 79 7.20 -0.04 19.68
CA GLU A 79 6.76 -1.38 19.27
C GLU A 79 5.82 -1.53 18.05
N GLY A 80 6.12 -2.49 17.18
CA GLY A 80 5.26 -2.96 16.10
C GLY A 80 5.30 -2.12 14.81
N SER A 81 5.18 -2.80 13.69
CA SER A 81 4.85 -2.21 12.40
C SER A 81 3.33 -2.17 12.23
N VAL A 82 2.82 -1.12 11.62
CA VAL A 82 1.41 -1.05 11.21
C VAL A 82 1.13 -1.94 9.98
N TRP A 83 2.17 -2.38 9.29
CA TRP A 83 2.08 -3.27 8.15
C TRP A 83 2.18 -4.74 8.55
N SER A 84 1.47 -5.60 7.82
CA SER A 84 1.69 -7.05 7.92
C SER A 84 3.14 -7.36 7.54
N PRO A 85 3.88 -8.15 8.32
CA PRO A 85 5.26 -8.50 7.99
C PRO A 85 5.38 -9.41 6.75
N THR A 86 4.29 -10.06 6.34
CA THR A 86 4.26 -10.97 5.20
C THR A 86 3.50 -10.38 4.01
N LEU A 87 2.37 -9.73 4.27
CA LEU A 87 1.49 -9.20 3.24
C LEU A 87 1.63 -7.67 3.14
N PHE A 88 2.85 -7.17 2.99
CA PHE A 88 3.11 -5.73 2.84
C PHE A 88 3.43 -5.31 1.40
N CYS A 89 3.67 -6.29 0.52
CA CYS A 89 4.07 -6.09 -0.88
C CYS A 89 3.34 -7.07 -1.80
N HIS A 90 4.04 -7.70 -2.75
CA HIS A 90 3.54 -8.76 -3.63
C HIS A 90 3.07 -9.96 -2.80
N SER A 91 1.83 -10.39 -3.00
CA SER A 91 1.23 -11.34 -2.06
C SER A 91 0.15 -12.25 -2.63
N THR A 92 -0.21 -12.10 -3.91
CA THR A 92 -1.22 -12.98 -4.51
C THR A 92 -0.79 -14.44 -4.48
N HIS A 93 0.49 -14.75 -4.74
CA HIS A 93 1.03 -16.12 -4.65
C HIS A 93 1.34 -16.56 -3.21
N ILE A 94 1.34 -15.66 -2.25
CA ILE A 94 1.35 -16.01 -0.83
C ILE A 94 -0.05 -16.46 -0.41
N LEU A 95 -1.06 -15.72 -0.83
CA LEU A 95 -2.47 -15.97 -0.51
C LEU A 95 -3.06 -17.15 -1.28
N LEU A 96 -2.74 -17.27 -2.57
CA LEU A 96 -3.11 -18.41 -3.43
C LEU A 96 -1.85 -19.04 -3.99
N ARG A 97 -1.24 -19.95 -3.23
CA ARG A 97 0.02 -20.58 -3.60
C ARG A 97 -0.16 -21.46 -4.85
N PRO A 98 0.55 -21.16 -5.96
CA PRO A 98 0.43 -21.96 -7.19
C PRO A 98 0.65 -23.46 -6.98
N ALA A 99 1.62 -23.83 -6.15
CA ALA A 99 1.92 -25.22 -5.82
C ALA A 99 0.78 -25.98 -5.13
N LEU A 100 -0.19 -25.27 -4.52
CA LEU A 100 -1.33 -25.88 -3.82
C LEU A 100 -2.61 -25.89 -4.66
N TYR A 101 -2.78 -24.90 -5.54
CA TYR A 101 -4.06 -24.68 -6.20
C TYR A 101 -4.01 -24.82 -7.73
N MET A 102 -2.87 -24.57 -8.39
CA MET A 102 -2.83 -24.44 -9.85
C MET A 102 -3.16 -25.75 -10.58
N SER A 103 -2.84 -26.90 -9.99
CA SER A 103 -3.13 -28.22 -10.62
C SER A 103 -4.63 -28.51 -10.72
N GLU A 104 -5.42 -28.05 -9.74
CA GLU A 104 -6.87 -28.31 -9.67
C GLU A 104 -7.69 -27.12 -10.13
N HIS A 105 -7.14 -25.92 -10.03
CA HIS A 105 -7.81 -24.65 -10.29
C HIS A 105 -6.98 -23.76 -11.23
N ARG A 106 -6.69 -24.28 -12.44
CA ARG A 106 -5.87 -23.57 -13.42
C ARG A 106 -6.46 -22.21 -13.81
N ASP A 107 -7.77 -22.07 -13.80
CA ASP A 107 -8.52 -20.86 -14.12
C ASP A 107 -8.45 -19.77 -13.04
N TRP A 108 -7.92 -20.08 -11.85
CA TRP A 108 -7.62 -19.08 -10.82
C TRP A 108 -6.34 -18.29 -11.10
N PHE A 109 -5.55 -18.76 -12.05
CA PHE A 109 -4.24 -18.16 -12.37
C PHE A 109 -4.26 -17.58 -13.79
N SER A 110 -3.44 -16.55 -13.98
CA SER A 110 -3.23 -15.92 -15.28
C SER A 110 -2.82 -16.94 -16.35
N THR A 111 -3.00 -16.59 -17.61
CA THR A 111 -2.69 -17.47 -18.75
C THR A 111 -1.24 -17.95 -18.75
N ASN A 112 -0.31 -17.11 -18.26
CA ASN A 112 1.12 -17.44 -18.10
C ASN A 112 1.45 -18.05 -16.72
N GLY A 113 0.52 -18.08 -15.78
CA GLY A 113 0.70 -18.61 -14.42
C GLY A 113 1.53 -17.71 -13.47
N LEU A 114 1.85 -16.49 -13.88
CA LEU A 114 2.70 -15.58 -13.13
C LEU A 114 1.96 -14.71 -12.11
N ASP A 115 0.62 -14.68 -12.16
CA ASP A 115 -0.24 -14.03 -11.19
C ASP A 115 -1.59 -14.76 -11.12
N ILE A 116 -2.51 -14.27 -10.29
CA ILE A 116 -3.88 -14.76 -10.24
C ILE A 116 -4.72 -14.19 -11.41
N CYS A 117 -5.84 -14.86 -11.70
CA CYS A 117 -6.81 -14.39 -12.69
C CYS A 117 -7.90 -13.55 -12.01
N TYR A 118 -7.78 -12.23 -12.03
CA TYR A 118 -8.78 -11.33 -11.43
C TYR A 118 -10.14 -11.44 -12.12
N GLY A 119 -10.18 -11.72 -13.44
CA GLY A 119 -11.41 -11.95 -14.21
C GLY A 119 -12.21 -13.14 -13.67
N THR A 120 -11.57 -14.28 -13.40
CA THR A 120 -12.22 -15.40 -12.70
C THR A 120 -12.66 -14.99 -11.30
N GLY A 121 -11.79 -14.31 -10.57
CA GLY A 121 -12.05 -13.91 -9.18
C GLY A 121 -13.26 -13.01 -8.98
N ILE A 122 -13.62 -12.17 -9.96
CA ILE A 122 -14.80 -11.28 -9.83
C ILE A 122 -16.12 -11.94 -10.24
N GLU A 123 -16.07 -13.06 -10.98
CA GLU A 123 -17.28 -13.74 -11.43
C GLU A 123 -18.09 -14.33 -10.25
N ASP A 124 -19.40 -14.33 -10.39
CA ASP A 124 -20.31 -15.02 -9.48
C ASP A 124 -20.54 -16.50 -9.91
N SER A 125 -19.51 -17.10 -10.51
CA SER A 125 -19.43 -18.52 -10.83
C SER A 125 -18.96 -19.33 -9.61
N GLU A 126 -19.16 -20.65 -9.64
CA GLU A 126 -18.67 -21.56 -8.59
C GLU A 126 -17.14 -21.42 -8.43
N SER A 127 -16.39 -21.39 -9.53
CA SER A 127 -14.93 -21.23 -9.50
C SER A 127 -14.50 -19.89 -8.92
N GLY A 128 -15.14 -18.79 -9.34
CA GLY A 128 -14.84 -17.46 -8.81
C GLY A 128 -15.15 -17.33 -7.31
N ALA A 129 -16.27 -17.91 -6.87
CA ALA A 129 -16.64 -17.97 -5.45
C ALA A 129 -15.64 -18.81 -4.64
N ALA A 130 -15.24 -19.97 -5.13
CA ALA A 130 -14.25 -20.83 -4.49
C ALA A 130 -12.87 -20.15 -4.40
N MET A 131 -12.45 -19.45 -5.45
CA MET A 131 -11.20 -18.68 -5.47
C MET A 131 -11.20 -17.60 -4.37
N ARG A 132 -12.28 -16.80 -4.30
CA ARG A 132 -12.41 -15.77 -3.27
C ARG A 132 -12.41 -16.37 -1.87
N ALA A 133 -13.16 -17.45 -1.65
CA ALA A 133 -13.22 -18.13 -0.36
C ALA A 133 -11.85 -18.62 0.09
N ALA A 134 -11.07 -19.25 -0.80
CA ALA A 134 -9.72 -19.72 -0.49
C ALA A 134 -8.77 -18.57 -0.14
N LEU A 135 -8.81 -17.48 -0.93
CA LEU A 135 -7.98 -16.29 -0.67
C LEU A 135 -8.37 -15.62 0.65
N THR A 136 -9.66 -15.42 0.89
CA THR A 136 -10.19 -14.80 2.11
C THR A 136 -9.79 -15.62 3.35
N GLU A 137 -9.90 -16.93 3.29
CA GLU A 137 -9.52 -17.80 4.41
C GLU A 137 -8.02 -17.72 4.72
N ASN A 138 -7.17 -17.67 3.70
CA ASN A 138 -5.74 -17.49 3.90
C ASN A 138 -5.43 -16.09 4.44
N LEU A 139 -6.10 -15.04 3.94
CA LEU A 139 -5.94 -13.68 4.45
C LEU A 139 -6.33 -13.54 5.92
N LYS A 140 -7.43 -14.17 6.37
CA LYS A 140 -7.83 -14.23 7.78
C LYS A 140 -6.72 -14.78 8.66
N ARG A 141 -6.06 -15.88 8.26
CA ARG A 141 -4.92 -16.46 9.00
C ARG A 141 -3.78 -15.47 9.15
N TYR A 142 -3.44 -14.72 8.09
CA TYR A 142 -2.40 -13.68 8.17
C TYR A 142 -2.82 -12.50 9.08
N ILE A 143 -4.09 -12.16 9.12
CA ILE A 143 -4.63 -11.14 10.02
C ILE A 143 -4.53 -11.61 11.48
N GLU A 144 -4.81 -12.87 11.76
CA GLU A 144 -4.75 -13.47 13.10
C GLU A 144 -3.31 -13.56 13.65
N ILE A 145 -2.35 -13.99 12.83
CA ILE A 145 -0.94 -14.11 13.26
C ILE A 145 -0.21 -12.77 13.37
N ALA A 146 -0.80 -11.67 12.87
CA ALA A 146 -0.27 -10.32 12.96
C ALA A 146 -1.27 -9.39 13.69
N PRO A 147 -1.50 -9.58 15.01
CA PRO A 147 -2.60 -8.92 15.73
C PRO A 147 -2.45 -7.40 15.85
N THR A 148 -1.24 -6.86 15.72
CA THR A 148 -0.94 -5.42 15.78
C THR A 148 -0.93 -4.75 14.41
N ALA A 149 -0.86 -5.53 13.32
CA ALA A 149 -0.86 -4.99 11.97
C ALA A 149 -2.25 -4.49 11.56
N LYS A 150 -2.27 -3.38 10.84
CA LYS A 150 -3.47 -2.74 10.30
C LYS A 150 -3.58 -2.92 8.79
N TYR A 151 -2.45 -2.93 8.07
CA TYR A 151 -2.39 -2.91 6.61
C TYR A 151 -1.95 -4.25 6.04
N PHE A 152 -2.78 -4.83 5.17
CA PHE A 152 -2.56 -6.12 4.51
C PHE A 152 -2.76 -5.95 3.01
N MET A 153 -1.78 -6.34 2.20
CA MET A 153 -1.86 -6.24 0.75
C MET A 153 -2.46 -7.50 0.11
N ILE A 154 -3.29 -7.30 -0.90
CA ILE A 154 -3.54 -8.24 -1.99
C ILE A 154 -2.79 -7.64 -3.19
N GLY A 155 -1.47 -7.74 -3.14
CA GLY A 155 -0.58 -7.12 -4.11
C GLY A 155 -0.27 -8.06 -5.27
N LEU A 156 -0.48 -7.58 -6.52
CA LEU A 156 -0.06 -8.32 -7.71
C LEU A 156 1.42 -8.69 -7.64
N GLU A 157 1.81 -9.75 -8.34
CA GLU A 157 3.20 -10.20 -8.37
C GLU A 157 4.07 -9.27 -9.23
N ASP A 158 5.37 -9.22 -8.89
CA ASP A 158 6.33 -8.40 -9.63
C ASP A 158 6.79 -9.11 -10.92
N ASN A 159 5.94 -9.02 -11.92
CA ASN A 159 6.22 -9.59 -13.22
C ASN A 159 5.55 -8.76 -14.34
N SER A 160 5.97 -8.97 -15.59
CA SER A 160 5.50 -8.22 -16.76
C SER A 160 4.29 -8.87 -17.47
N GLY A 161 3.41 -9.55 -16.74
CA GLY A 161 2.36 -10.33 -17.39
C GLY A 161 1.02 -10.28 -16.70
N SER A 162 0.17 -9.30 -17.03
CA SER A 162 -1.24 -9.35 -16.68
C SER A 162 -1.96 -10.50 -17.40
N CYS A 163 -3.04 -11.01 -16.80
CA CYS A 163 -3.83 -12.07 -17.40
C CYS A 163 -4.54 -11.57 -18.66
N SER A 164 -4.33 -12.27 -19.79
CA SER A 164 -4.91 -11.94 -21.10
C SER A 164 -6.09 -12.85 -21.50
N CYS A 165 -6.72 -13.55 -20.57
CA CYS A 165 -7.90 -14.38 -20.87
C CYS A 165 -9.13 -13.51 -21.19
N ASP A 166 -10.11 -14.09 -21.89
CA ASP A 166 -11.34 -13.40 -22.31
C ASP A 166 -12.10 -12.77 -21.13
N LYS A 167 -12.10 -13.43 -19.96
CA LYS A 167 -12.73 -12.90 -18.74
C LYS A 167 -12.07 -11.64 -18.24
N CYS A 168 -10.72 -11.61 -18.19
CA CYS A 168 -9.97 -10.42 -17.82
C CYS A 168 -10.14 -9.31 -18.86
N ALA A 169 -10.12 -9.64 -20.15
CA ALA A 169 -10.31 -8.66 -21.22
C ALA A 169 -11.69 -7.97 -21.12
N ALA A 170 -12.76 -8.76 -20.99
CA ALA A 170 -14.13 -8.24 -20.84
C ALA A 170 -14.31 -7.43 -19.54
N ALA A 171 -13.69 -7.87 -18.44
CA ALA A 171 -13.74 -7.16 -17.17
C ALA A 171 -12.97 -5.83 -17.22
N ASN A 172 -11.81 -5.80 -17.85
CA ASN A 172 -11.02 -4.60 -18.02
C ASN A 172 -11.75 -3.57 -18.90
N GLU A 173 -12.43 -4.02 -19.98
CA GLU A 173 -13.28 -3.15 -20.80
C GLU A 173 -14.44 -2.56 -19.98
N LYS A 174 -15.08 -3.36 -19.15
CA LYS A 174 -16.21 -2.93 -18.31
C LYS A 174 -15.79 -1.98 -17.19
N TYR A 175 -14.67 -2.26 -16.52
CA TYR A 175 -14.29 -1.63 -15.26
C TYR A 175 -13.05 -0.72 -15.35
N GLY A 176 -12.27 -0.82 -16.41
CA GLY A 176 -10.94 -0.22 -16.50
C GLY A 176 -10.89 1.26 -16.92
N GLY A 177 -12.05 1.92 -17.03
CA GLY A 177 -12.12 3.34 -17.39
C GLY A 177 -11.70 3.61 -18.83
N GLU A 178 -11.17 4.81 -19.10
CA GLU A 178 -10.81 5.28 -20.44
C GLU A 178 -9.86 4.33 -21.20
N TYR A 179 -9.02 3.60 -20.49
CA TYR A 179 -7.96 2.78 -21.07
C TYR A 179 -8.15 1.27 -20.88
N ALA A 180 -9.32 0.84 -20.42
CA ALA A 180 -9.60 -0.57 -20.12
C ALA A 180 -8.52 -1.24 -19.25
N ARG A 181 -8.05 -0.52 -18.22
CA ARG A 181 -6.96 -1.00 -17.35
C ARG A 181 -7.41 -2.07 -16.36
N MET A 182 -6.51 -3.00 -16.07
CA MET A 182 -6.77 -4.07 -15.09
C MET A 182 -7.03 -3.55 -13.67
N SER A 183 -6.65 -2.31 -13.35
CA SER A 183 -6.88 -1.69 -12.04
C SER A 183 -8.35 -1.72 -11.61
N GLY A 184 -9.28 -1.53 -12.55
CA GLY A 184 -10.71 -1.63 -12.27
C GLY A 184 -11.15 -3.05 -11.89
N THR A 185 -10.71 -4.05 -12.65
CA THR A 185 -10.98 -5.47 -12.37
C THR A 185 -10.37 -5.89 -11.02
N MET A 186 -9.13 -5.50 -10.76
CA MET A 186 -8.47 -5.73 -9.47
C MET A 186 -9.24 -5.10 -8.32
N LEU A 187 -9.68 -3.86 -8.47
CA LEU A 187 -10.40 -3.14 -7.42
C LEU A 187 -11.74 -3.79 -7.11
N VAL A 188 -12.50 -4.22 -8.12
CA VAL A 188 -13.73 -4.99 -7.91
C VAL A 188 -13.45 -6.28 -7.13
N PHE A 189 -12.37 -6.99 -7.46
CA PHE A 189 -11.95 -8.19 -6.75
C PHE A 189 -11.59 -7.90 -5.29
N VAL A 190 -10.71 -6.91 -5.07
CA VAL A 190 -10.27 -6.52 -3.72
C VAL A 190 -11.44 -6.02 -2.87
N ASN A 191 -12.37 -5.26 -3.45
CA ASN A 191 -13.59 -4.82 -2.77
C ASN A 191 -14.45 -5.99 -2.27
N LYS A 192 -14.63 -7.05 -3.10
CA LYS A 192 -15.37 -8.26 -2.69
C LYS A 192 -14.70 -8.90 -1.45
N ILE A 193 -13.38 -9.09 -1.48
CA ILE A 193 -12.62 -9.65 -0.35
C ILE A 193 -12.68 -8.72 0.88
N ALA A 194 -12.51 -7.42 0.69
CA ALA A 194 -12.50 -6.44 1.77
C ALA A 194 -13.82 -6.39 2.54
N ARG A 195 -14.97 -6.53 1.84
CA ARG A 195 -16.29 -6.67 2.47
C ARG A 195 -16.40 -7.93 3.32
N GLU A 196 -15.95 -9.08 2.81
CA GLU A 196 -15.96 -10.34 3.54
C GLU A 196 -15.08 -10.28 4.80
N ILE A 197 -13.88 -9.69 4.68
CA ILE A 197 -12.97 -9.48 5.81
C ILE A 197 -13.57 -8.53 6.85
N LYS A 198 -14.20 -7.41 6.43
CA LYS A 198 -14.86 -6.48 7.35
C LYS A 198 -15.94 -7.19 8.15
N THR A 199 -16.85 -7.90 7.47
CA THR A 199 -17.92 -8.67 8.12
C THR A 199 -17.38 -9.72 9.08
N TRP A 200 -16.32 -10.45 8.70
CA TRP A 200 -15.69 -11.42 9.59
C TRP A 200 -15.07 -10.75 10.83
N LEU A 201 -14.37 -9.63 10.66
CA LEU A 201 -13.77 -8.89 11.78
C LEU A 201 -14.84 -8.33 12.73
N GLU A 202 -15.93 -7.77 12.21
CA GLU A 202 -17.05 -7.28 13.03
C GLU A 202 -17.62 -8.38 13.94
N ASN A 203 -17.69 -9.61 13.44
CA ASN A 203 -18.22 -10.76 14.20
C ASN A 203 -17.19 -11.40 15.14
N THR A 204 -15.88 -11.34 14.80
CA THR A 204 -14.85 -12.12 15.50
C THR A 204 -13.91 -11.23 16.33
N TYR A 205 -13.55 -10.07 15.78
CA TYR A 205 -12.60 -9.13 16.38
C TYR A 205 -13.07 -7.68 16.19
N PRO A 206 -14.22 -7.28 16.80
CA PRO A 206 -14.88 -5.99 16.54
C PRO A 206 -13.97 -4.78 16.78
N ALA A 207 -13.06 -4.84 17.74
CA ALA A 207 -12.10 -3.77 18.02
C ALA A 207 -11.09 -3.54 16.86
N ARG A 208 -10.93 -4.52 15.94
CA ARG A 208 -10.05 -4.43 14.78
C ARG A 208 -10.78 -4.11 13.47
N ALA A 209 -12.10 -4.21 13.43
CA ALA A 209 -12.89 -4.08 12.22
C ALA A 209 -12.66 -2.74 11.49
N GLU A 210 -12.55 -1.64 12.25
CA GLU A 210 -12.27 -0.31 11.70
C GLU A 210 -10.78 -0.06 11.44
N GLN A 211 -9.89 -0.85 12.03
CA GLN A 211 -8.45 -0.65 11.93
C GLN A 211 -7.83 -1.37 10.76
N VAL A 212 -8.29 -2.59 10.44
CA VAL A 212 -7.72 -3.41 9.37
C VAL A 212 -8.12 -2.86 8.01
N LYS A 213 -7.12 -2.63 7.16
CA LYS A 213 -7.26 -2.14 5.79
C LYS A 213 -6.62 -3.11 4.81
N ILE A 214 -7.29 -3.31 3.69
CA ILE A 214 -6.86 -4.20 2.61
C ILE A 214 -6.35 -3.35 1.45
N GLY A 215 -5.13 -3.60 1.02
CA GLY A 215 -4.49 -2.83 -0.03
C GLY A 215 -4.42 -3.55 -1.37
N MET A 216 -4.44 -2.78 -2.45
CA MET A 216 -3.99 -3.24 -3.76
C MET A 216 -2.87 -2.36 -4.28
N PHE A 217 -2.03 -2.89 -5.18
CA PHE A 217 -1.07 -2.07 -5.90
C PHE A 217 -1.72 -1.33 -7.08
N ALA A 218 -1.39 -0.04 -7.19
CA ALA A 218 -1.43 0.72 -8.42
C ALA A 218 0.01 0.78 -8.96
N TYR A 219 0.38 -0.22 -9.77
CA TYR A 219 1.73 -0.49 -10.24
C TYR A 219 1.71 -1.14 -11.62
N GLN A 220 2.61 -0.78 -12.52
CA GLN A 220 2.64 -1.30 -13.89
C GLN A 220 1.27 -1.19 -14.58
N ASP A 221 0.69 -2.29 -15.04
CA ASP A 221 -0.60 -2.34 -15.75
C ASP A 221 -1.80 -1.87 -14.91
N SER A 222 -1.66 -1.86 -13.58
CA SER A 222 -2.68 -1.36 -12.65
C SER A 222 -2.39 0.03 -12.07
N GLU A 223 -1.34 0.72 -12.52
CA GLU A 223 -0.93 2.03 -11.98
C GLU A 223 -2.04 3.08 -12.16
N GLN A 224 -2.62 3.14 -13.35
CA GLN A 224 -3.63 4.14 -13.66
C GLN A 224 -4.99 3.80 -13.06
N PRO A 225 -5.72 4.80 -12.51
CA PRO A 225 -7.05 4.61 -11.96
C PRO A 225 -8.06 4.23 -13.05
N PRO A 226 -9.12 3.47 -12.71
CA PRO A 226 -10.17 3.08 -13.66
C PRO A 226 -11.20 4.21 -13.85
N VAL A 227 -10.75 5.33 -14.35
CA VAL A 227 -11.55 6.55 -14.57
C VAL A 227 -11.51 7.00 -16.02
N THR A 228 -12.46 7.86 -16.38
CA THR A 228 -12.46 8.64 -17.62
C THR A 228 -12.33 10.10 -17.25
N LEU A 229 -11.30 10.77 -17.74
CA LEU A 229 -11.09 12.20 -17.54
C LEU A 229 -11.74 13.02 -18.68
N ASN A 230 -12.71 13.85 -18.31
CA ASN A 230 -13.16 14.90 -19.21
C ASN A 230 -12.12 16.04 -19.21
N ARG A 231 -11.34 16.14 -20.28
CA ARG A 231 -10.23 17.11 -20.39
C ARG A 231 -10.69 18.55 -20.58
N GLU A 232 -11.97 18.79 -20.90
CA GLU A 232 -12.54 20.13 -21.02
C GLU A 232 -12.96 20.67 -19.65
N THR A 233 -13.61 19.81 -18.82
CA THR A 233 -14.11 20.22 -17.50
C THR A 233 -13.17 19.87 -16.35
N GLY A 234 -12.22 18.95 -16.56
CA GLY A 234 -11.35 18.41 -15.52
C GLY A 234 -12.04 17.38 -14.61
N GLU A 235 -13.26 16.97 -14.93
CA GLU A 235 -14.03 16.03 -14.12
C GLU A 235 -13.66 14.58 -14.42
N TYR A 236 -13.66 13.75 -13.35
CA TYR A 236 -13.43 12.31 -13.46
C TYR A 236 -14.76 11.55 -13.31
N ALA A 237 -15.03 10.65 -14.26
CA ALA A 237 -16.15 9.72 -14.21
C ALA A 237 -15.64 8.28 -14.03
N PHE A 238 -16.36 7.47 -13.25
CA PHE A 238 -16.04 6.06 -13.04
C PHE A 238 -17.30 5.26 -12.68
N SER A 239 -17.26 3.95 -12.89
CA SER A 239 -18.33 3.06 -12.47
C SER A 239 -18.44 3.02 -10.94
N PRO A 240 -19.65 3.07 -10.35
CA PRO A 240 -19.82 2.91 -8.91
C PRO A 240 -19.23 1.58 -8.37
N GLU A 241 -19.15 0.55 -9.21
CA GLU A 241 -18.62 -0.77 -8.84
C GLU A 241 -17.11 -0.76 -8.54
N VAL A 242 -16.37 0.22 -9.09
CA VAL A 242 -14.94 0.41 -8.83
C VAL A 242 -14.64 1.44 -7.74
N LYS A 243 -15.64 1.97 -7.04
CA LYS A 243 -15.38 2.81 -5.88
C LYS A 243 -14.71 1.98 -4.79
N PRO A 244 -13.55 2.41 -4.24
CA PRO A 244 -12.92 1.69 -3.14
C PRO A 244 -13.84 1.58 -1.91
N GLU A 245 -13.87 0.41 -1.27
CA GLU A 245 -14.52 0.24 0.03
C GLU A 245 -13.78 1.05 1.11
N GLU A 246 -14.47 1.39 2.22
CA GLU A 246 -13.89 2.19 3.32
C GLU A 246 -12.64 1.58 3.95
N ASN A 247 -12.55 0.26 3.93
CA ASN A 247 -11.40 -0.50 4.41
C ASN A 247 -10.41 -0.89 3.29
N VAL A 248 -10.54 -0.29 2.09
CA VAL A 248 -9.60 -0.46 0.98
C VAL A 248 -8.70 0.76 0.84
N PHE A 249 -7.41 0.53 0.58
CA PHE A 249 -6.45 1.55 0.21
C PHE A 249 -5.67 1.16 -1.04
N ILE A 250 -5.16 2.16 -1.74
CA ILE A 250 -4.38 1.97 -2.97
C ILE A 250 -2.92 2.31 -2.66
N ARG A 251 -2.01 1.36 -2.88
CA ARG A 251 -0.58 1.61 -2.84
C ARG A 251 -0.08 1.97 -4.23
N LEU A 252 0.12 3.25 -4.45
CA LEU A 252 0.65 3.77 -5.70
C LEU A 252 2.18 3.68 -5.70
N ALA A 253 2.72 3.01 -6.72
CA ALA A 253 4.15 2.90 -6.98
C ALA A 253 4.52 3.64 -8.27
N PRO A 254 4.82 4.95 -8.23
CA PRO A 254 5.01 5.81 -9.40
C PRO A 254 6.39 5.59 -10.04
N LEU A 255 6.63 4.39 -10.58
CA LEU A 255 7.93 3.95 -11.10
C LEU A 255 8.46 4.84 -12.24
N SER A 256 7.56 5.39 -13.07
CA SER A 256 7.90 6.21 -14.24
C SER A 256 8.09 7.70 -13.93
N SER A 257 8.16 8.08 -12.66
CA SER A 257 8.28 9.49 -12.27
C SER A 257 9.66 10.07 -12.53
N VAL A 258 9.71 11.35 -12.84
CA VAL A 258 10.92 12.15 -12.82
C VAL A 258 11.18 12.64 -11.40
N TYR A 259 11.99 11.91 -10.65
CA TYR A 259 12.18 12.11 -9.20
C TYR A 259 12.88 13.43 -8.82
N SER A 260 13.56 14.09 -9.76
CA SER A 260 14.11 15.44 -9.55
C SER A 260 13.08 16.56 -9.63
N LYS A 261 11.83 16.23 -9.85
CA LYS A 261 10.68 17.16 -9.95
C LYS A 261 9.57 16.72 -9.01
N SER A 262 8.70 17.66 -8.63
CA SER A 262 7.48 17.32 -7.91
C SER A 262 6.65 16.28 -8.66
N LEU A 263 6.02 15.34 -7.95
CA LEU A 263 5.03 14.42 -8.55
C LEU A 263 3.84 15.16 -9.18
N PHE A 264 3.61 16.42 -8.77
CA PHE A 264 2.58 17.30 -9.33
C PHE A 264 3.08 18.24 -10.42
N ASP A 265 4.34 18.09 -10.90
CA ASP A 265 4.85 18.88 -12.02
C ASP A 265 4.02 18.58 -13.29
N GLU A 266 3.43 19.64 -13.85
CA GLU A 266 2.46 19.53 -14.94
C GLU A 266 3.09 19.15 -16.29
N THR A 267 4.41 19.21 -16.39
CA THR A 267 5.15 18.86 -17.61
C THR A 267 5.90 17.55 -17.44
N ALA A 268 6.79 17.47 -16.44
CA ALA A 268 7.68 16.33 -16.27
C ALA A 268 6.95 15.09 -15.72
N ASN A 269 5.95 15.29 -14.85
CA ASN A 269 5.22 14.22 -14.16
C ASN A 269 3.70 14.25 -14.45
N ARG A 270 3.30 14.75 -15.63
CA ARG A 270 1.89 14.87 -16.00
C ARG A 270 1.10 13.58 -15.78
N ASN A 271 1.61 12.45 -16.23
CA ASN A 271 0.91 11.17 -16.14
C ASN A 271 0.70 10.76 -14.69
N ILE A 272 1.73 10.88 -13.83
CA ILE A 272 1.63 10.54 -12.42
C ILE A 272 0.71 11.52 -11.68
N ARG A 273 0.76 12.80 -12.02
CA ARG A 273 -0.17 13.79 -11.48
C ARG A 273 -1.62 13.41 -11.82
N GLU A 274 -1.94 13.09 -13.07
CA GLU A 274 -3.27 12.65 -13.49
C GLU A 274 -3.67 11.34 -12.78
N THR A 275 -2.75 10.40 -12.60
CA THR A 275 -2.95 9.15 -11.86
C THR A 275 -3.34 9.42 -10.39
N ILE A 276 -2.58 10.26 -9.69
CA ILE A 276 -2.86 10.62 -8.29
C ILE A 276 -4.22 11.31 -8.17
N LEU A 277 -4.49 12.26 -9.05
CA LEU A 277 -5.77 12.99 -9.06
C LEU A 277 -6.96 12.09 -9.37
N GLY A 278 -6.81 11.15 -10.31
CA GLY A 278 -7.86 10.20 -10.66
C GLY A 278 -8.17 9.23 -9.50
N TRP A 279 -7.17 8.67 -8.84
CA TRP A 279 -7.38 7.86 -7.63
C TRP A 279 -8.02 8.67 -6.50
N SER A 280 -7.60 9.92 -6.31
CA SER A 280 -8.19 10.83 -5.31
C SER A 280 -9.64 11.17 -5.63
N ALA A 281 -10.00 11.37 -6.88
CA ALA A 281 -11.37 11.65 -7.31
C ALA A 281 -12.33 10.48 -7.01
N MET A 282 -11.82 9.24 -6.98
CA MET A 282 -12.58 8.06 -6.56
C MET A 282 -12.73 7.95 -5.04
N GLY A 283 -12.14 8.85 -4.26
CA GLY A 283 -12.10 8.80 -2.80
C GLY A 283 -11.14 7.74 -2.25
N ALA A 284 -10.16 7.30 -3.05
CA ALA A 284 -9.17 6.32 -2.64
C ALA A 284 -8.25 6.88 -1.54
N LYS A 285 -8.00 6.08 -0.51
CA LYS A 285 -6.93 6.32 0.46
C LYS A 285 -5.62 5.88 -0.18
N LEU A 286 -4.66 6.78 -0.29
CA LEU A 286 -3.39 6.49 -0.96
C LEU A 286 -2.29 6.18 0.04
N SER A 287 -1.49 5.17 -0.27
CA SER A 287 -0.16 4.90 0.26
C SER A 287 0.83 5.03 -0.91
N VAL A 288 1.93 5.73 -0.72
CA VAL A 288 2.90 5.92 -1.80
C VAL A 288 4.14 5.06 -1.55
N TRP A 289 4.48 4.24 -2.54
CA TRP A 289 5.74 3.51 -2.62
C TRP A 289 6.68 4.29 -3.55
N SER A 290 7.43 5.23 -2.98
CA SER A 290 8.32 6.08 -3.76
C SER A 290 9.71 5.45 -3.95
N TYR A 291 10.32 5.71 -5.08
CA TYR A 291 11.68 5.27 -5.37
C TYR A 291 12.63 6.46 -5.27
N ASN A 292 13.52 6.46 -4.27
CA ASN A 292 14.53 7.51 -4.10
C ASN A 292 15.77 7.28 -4.97
N CYS A 293 15.90 6.09 -5.52
CA CYS A 293 17.02 5.67 -6.34
C CYS A 293 16.48 4.99 -7.59
N PRO A 294 16.45 5.66 -8.75
CA PRO A 294 16.03 5.02 -9.99
C PRO A 294 17.04 3.93 -10.36
N PHE A 295 16.57 2.69 -10.39
CA PHE A 295 17.39 1.55 -10.84
C PHE A 295 17.85 1.79 -12.28
N GLY A 296 19.16 1.91 -12.51
CA GLY A 296 19.74 2.13 -13.83
C GLY A 296 20.07 3.57 -14.20
N ALA A 297 20.04 4.50 -13.26
CA ALA A 297 20.46 5.90 -13.49
C ALA A 297 21.93 6.17 -13.11
N TYR A 298 22.82 5.19 -13.25
CA TYR A 298 24.26 5.33 -13.07
C TYR A 298 24.99 5.05 -14.38
#